data_14c58d81c31ccf8eddb156215fce2916
#
_entry.id   14c58d81c31ccf8eddb156215fce2916
#
_cell.length_a   1.000
_cell.length_b   1.000
_cell.length_c   1.000
_cell.angle_alpha   90.00
_cell.angle_beta   90.00
_cell.angle_gamma   90.00
#
_symmetry.space_group_name_H-M   'P 1'
#
loop_
_entity.id
_entity.type
_entity.pdbx_description
1 polymer ?
#
loop_
_entity_poly.entity_id
_entity_poly.type
_entity_poly.pdbx_seq_one_letter_code
_entity_poly.pdbx_strand_id
1 'polypeptide(L)'
;MLQTLAGEGVTFADQLIDTHFPHDNSPCRKPGTGMFGKYLAGDYDLAASYVIGDRLTDVQLAHNLGTRAILLRSAEEGAAMLADAPCKDACVLVTDSWAEIAEFLRRTDRCATIERNTRETQISVSIDLDGGFPSSISTGLCFFDHMLDQIVHHAGVSLRIKAVGDLQVDAHHTIEDTAITLGEAIYQALGSKRGIERYGFSLPMDECRAQVLIELGGRIAFDWDVNFTVERVGDVPSEMFKHFFKS
;
A
#
# COMPACT_ATOMS: atom_id res chain seq x y z
N MET A 1 20.37 -14.48 -24.92
CA MET A 1 19.57 -13.83 -23.84
C MET A 1 18.14 -14.33 -23.80
N LEU A 2 17.29 -14.14 -24.82
CA LEU A 2 15.87 -14.59 -24.78
C LEU A 2 15.71 -16.11 -24.59
N GLN A 3 16.53 -16.92 -25.26
CA GLN A 3 16.53 -18.37 -25.06
C GLN A 3 16.98 -18.79 -23.66
N THR A 4 17.94 -18.07 -23.07
CA THR A 4 18.39 -18.30 -21.69
C THR A 4 17.27 -18.01 -20.70
N LEU A 5 16.58 -16.87 -20.87
CA LEU A 5 15.45 -16.49 -20.03
C LEU A 5 14.26 -17.46 -20.18
N ALA A 6 13.99 -17.93 -21.41
CA ALA A 6 12.95 -18.95 -21.65
C ALA A 6 13.29 -20.28 -20.97
N GLY A 7 14.58 -20.65 -20.90
CA GLY A 7 15.06 -21.83 -20.16
C GLY A 7 14.81 -21.74 -18.63
N GLU A 8 14.77 -20.52 -18.11
CA GLU A 8 14.44 -20.20 -16.70
C GLU A 8 12.92 -19.95 -16.48
N GLY A 9 12.09 -20.26 -17.47
CA GLY A 9 10.64 -20.09 -17.39
C GLY A 9 10.14 -18.64 -17.58
N VAL A 10 11.01 -17.70 -17.98
CA VAL A 10 10.64 -16.31 -18.23
C VAL A 10 10.17 -16.16 -19.67
N THR A 11 8.92 -15.74 -19.85
CA THR A 11 8.32 -15.45 -21.15
C THR A 11 7.91 -13.99 -21.25
N PHE A 12 8.00 -13.45 -22.48
CA PHE A 12 7.61 -12.06 -22.76
C PHE A 12 6.38 -12.04 -23.65
N ALA A 13 5.43 -11.15 -23.35
CA ALA A 13 4.22 -10.97 -24.17
C ALA A 13 4.56 -10.42 -25.57
N ASP A 14 5.52 -9.49 -25.63
CA ASP A 14 5.98 -8.90 -26.88
C ASP A 14 7.49 -8.60 -26.84
N GLN A 15 8.10 -8.50 -28.04
CA GLN A 15 9.47 -8.10 -28.25
C GLN A 15 9.49 -7.00 -29.31
N LEU A 16 9.66 -5.75 -28.87
CA LEU A 16 9.67 -4.59 -29.76
C LEU A 16 11.12 -4.11 -29.99
N ILE A 17 11.57 -4.17 -31.25
CA ILE A 17 12.93 -3.80 -31.64
C ILE A 17 12.86 -2.66 -32.63
N ASP A 18 13.36 -1.49 -32.23
CA ASP A 18 13.57 -0.37 -33.13
C ASP A 18 14.93 -0.45 -33.81
N THR A 19 14.94 -0.36 -35.14
CA THR A 19 16.15 -0.43 -35.97
C THR A 19 16.61 0.93 -36.49
N HIS A 20 15.91 2.02 -36.15
CA HIS A 20 16.23 3.35 -36.61
C HIS A 20 17.39 4.00 -35.82
N PHE A 21 18.15 4.84 -36.51
CA PHE A 21 19.17 5.68 -35.90
C PHE A 21 18.58 6.97 -35.29
N PRO A 22 19.31 7.67 -34.41
CA PRO A 22 18.81 8.92 -33.80
C PRO A 22 18.43 10.01 -34.82
N HIS A 23 19.15 10.06 -35.95
CA HIS A 23 18.93 11.08 -37.00
C HIS A 23 17.72 10.78 -37.89
N ASP A 24 17.15 9.57 -37.82
CA ASP A 24 15.97 9.20 -38.61
C ASP A 24 14.68 9.82 -38.05
N ASN A 25 14.70 10.38 -36.85
CA ASN A 25 13.55 10.96 -36.17
C ASN A 25 12.30 10.06 -36.16
N SER A 26 12.50 8.75 -36.13
CA SER A 26 11.43 7.76 -36.16
C SER A 26 10.54 7.86 -34.92
N PRO A 27 9.20 7.86 -35.07
CA PRO A 27 8.27 7.80 -33.93
C PRO A 27 8.37 6.48 -33.17
N CYS A 28 9.00 5.45 -33.73
CA CYS A 28 9.24 4.17 -33.07
C CYS A 28 10.45 4.18 -32.13
N ARG A 29 11.38 5.14 -32.31
CA ARG A 29 12.55 5.27 -31.45
C ARG A 29 12.21 6.01 -30.16
N LYS A 30 12.67 5.48 -29.02
CA LYS A 30 12.52 6.15 -27.71
C LYS A 30 13.04 7.61 -27.75
N PRO A 31 12.28 8.59 -27.26
CA PRO A 31 11.07 8.50 -26.44
C PRO A 31 9.73 8.42 -27.21
N GLY A 32 9.74 8.16 -28.51
CA GLY A 32 8.52 7.99 -29.31
C GLY A 32 7.73 6.73 -28.92
N THR A 33 6.40 6.80 -29.06
CA THR A 33 5.49 5.73 -28.65
C THR A 33 4.97 4.89 -29.81
N GLY A 34 5.56 5.04 -31.03
CA GLY A 34 5.04 4.41 -32.25
C GLY A 34 4.94 2.88 -32.23
N MET A 35 5.82 2.20 -31.46
CA MET A 35 5.72 0.74 -31.28
C MET A 35 4.69 0.30 -30.25
N PHE A 36 4.10 1.22 -29.50
CA PHE A 36 3.23 0.91 -28.36
C PHE A 36 1.74 1.08 -28.65
N GLY A 37 1.35 1.23 -29.94
CA GLY A 37 -0.05 1.44 -30.33
C GLY A 37 -1.01 0.39 -29.79
N LYS A 38 -0.61 -0.90 -29.74
CA LYS A 38 -1.39 -1.99 -29.14
C LYS A 38 -1.70 -1.73 -27.65
N TYR A 39 -0.75 -1.20 -26.91
CA TYR A 39 -0.87 -0.95 -25.48
C TYR A 39 -1.66 0.34 -25.19
N LEU A 40 -1.52 1.34 -26.07
CA LEU A 40 -2.26 2.60 -25.98
C LEU A 40 -3.74 2.46 -26.34
N ALA A 41 -4.07 1.49 -27.21
CA ALA A 41 -5.44 1.23 -27.68
C ALA A 41 -6.13 0.07 -26.96
N GLY A 42 -5.43 -0.69 -26.12
CA GLY A 42 -5.95 -1.88 -25.43
C GLY A 42 -6.36 -1.62 -23.99
N ASP A 43 -6.88 -2.66 -23.35
CA ASP A 43 -7.29 -2.64 -21.92
C ASP A 43 -6.09 -2.88 -21.00
N TYR A 44 -5.07 -2.03 -21.12
CA TYR A 44 -3.89 -2.07 -20.25
C TYR A 44 -3.92 -0.91 -19.25
N ASP A 45 -3.67 -1.20 -17.99
CA ASP A 45 -3.51 -0.16 -16.97
C ASP A 45 -2.12 0.48 -17.10
N LEU A 46 -2.02 1.50 -17.94
CA LEU A 46 -0.78 2.20 -18.19
C LEU A 46 -0.33 2.99 -16.94
N ALA A 47 -1.27 3.53 -16.15
CA ALA A 47 -0.95 4.28 -14.94
C ALA A 47 -0.30 3.39 -13.85
N ALA A 48 -0.64 2.09 -13.82
CA ALA A 48 -0.02 1.09 -12.96
C ALA A 48 1.17 0.36 -13.61
N SER A 49 1.55 0.73 -14.86
CA SER A 49 2.63 0.10 -15.59
C SER A 49 3.95 0.85 -15.43
N TYR A 50 5.07 0.15 -15.67
CA TYR A 50 6.42 0.69 -15.48
C TYR A 50 7.27 0.53 -16.74
N VAL A 51 8.05 1.57 -17.05
CA VAL A 51 9.20 1.49 -17.97
C VAL A 51 10.47 1.43 -17.13
N ILE A 52 11.27 0.37 -17.29
CA ILE A 52 12.56 0.21 -16.60
C ILE A 52 13.65 0.42 -17.64
N GLY A 53 14.57 1.34 -17.40
CA GLY A 53 15.68 1.62 -18.32
C GLY A 53 16.77 2.46 -17.70
N ASP A 54 17.88 2.58 -18.44
CA ASP A 54 19.12 3.21 -17.96
C ASP A 54 19.38 4.61 -18.55
N ARG A 55 18.39 5.17 -19.28
CA ARG A 55 18.56 6.45 -20.00
C ARG A 55 17.39 7.39 -19.71
N LEU A 56 17.66 8.69 -19.82
CA LEU A 56 16.61 9.70 -19.73
C LEU A 56 15.49 9.49 -20.77
N THR A 57 15.82 8.94 -21.95
CA THR A 57 14.82 8.61 -22.98
C THR A 57 13.84 7.51 -22.55
N ASP A 58 14.19 6.68 -21.57
CA ASP A 58 13.27 5.71 -20.99
C ASP A 58 12.26 6.39 -20.05
N VAL A 59 12.72 7.36 -19.27
CA VAL A 59 11.86 8.19 -18.42
C VAL A 59 10.92 9.04 -19.28
N GLN A 60 11.43 9.62 -20.37
CA GLN A 60 10.62 10.36 -21.34
C GLN A 60 9.58 9.47 -22.02
N LEU A 61 9.95 8.22 -22.36
CA LEU A 61 9.01 7.25 -22.92
C LEU A 61 7.90 6.92 -21.91
N ALA A 62 8.23 6.70 -20.64
CA ALA A 62 7.25 6.48 -19.59
C ALA A 62 6.27 7.65 -19.47
N HIS A 63 6.79 8.87 -19.44
CA HIS A 63 5.97 10.08 -19.43
C HIS A 63 5.02 10.14 -20.64
N ASN A 64 5.52 9.87 -21.86
CA ASN A 64 4.73 9.90 -23.09
C ASN A 64 3.68 8.80 -23.16
N LEU A 65 3.89 7.66 -22.50
CA LEU A 65 2.94 6.56 -22.39
C LEU A 65 1.92 6.75 -21.27
N GLY A 66 2.13 7.71 -20.36
CA GLY A 66 1.34 7.84 -19.13
C GLY A 66 1.64 6.72 -18.10
N THR A 67 2.84 6.13 -18.16
CA THR A 67 3.32 5.10 -17.23
C THR A 67 4.31 5.69 -16.23
N ARG A 68 4.72 4.90 -15.24
CA ARG A 68 5.78 5.25 -14.29
C ARG A 68 7.15 4.78 -14.81
N ALA A 69 8.23 5.46 -14.44
CA ALA A 69 9.58 5.08 -14.82
C ALA A 69 10.40 4.62 -13.61
N ILE A 70 11.22 3.60 -13.82
CA ILE A 70 12.31 3.20 -12.92
C ILE A 70 13.62 3.42 -13.68
N LEU A 71 14.46 4.33 -13.17
CA LEU A 71 15.74 4.64 -13.77
C LEU A 71 16.85 3.81 -13.14
N LEU A 72 17.44 2.92 -13.94
CA LEU A 72 18.52 2.02 -13.50
C LEU A 72 19.86 2.75 -13.55
N ARG A 73 20.16 3.52 -12.51
CA ARG A 73 21.38 4.32 -12.30
C ARG A 73 21.69 4.46 -10.82
N SER A 74 22.91 4.82 -10.50
CA SER A 74 23.24 5.27 -9.13
C SER A 74 22.40 6.49 -8.76
N ALA A 75 22.19 6.70 -7.47
CA ALA A 75 21.39 7.82 -6.98
C ALA A 75 21.93 9.18 -7.44
N GLU A 76 23.26 9.35 -7.47
CA GLU A 76 23.92 10.59 -7.89
C GLU A 76 23.73 10.86 -9.40
N GLU A 77 23.97 9.84 -10.25
CA GLU A 77 23.82 9.96 -11.70
C GLU A 77 22.35 10.21 -12.07
N GLY A 78 21.43 9.49 -11.44
CA GLY A 78 20.00 9.64 -11.68
C GLY A 78 19.49 11.01 -11.26
N ALA A 79 19.92 11.52 -10.10
CA ALA A 79 19.57 12.88 -9.66
C ALA A 79 20.08 13.94 -10.65
N ALA A 80 21.32 13.81 -11.13
CA ALA A 80 21.88 14.72 -12.13
C ALA A 80 21.11 14.65 -13.46
N MET A 81 20.71 13.45 -13.92
CA MET A 81 19.94 13.28 -15.17
C MET A 81 18.51 13.84 -15.07
N LEU A 82 17.91 13.83 -13.90
CA LEU A 82 16.52 14.25 -13.67
C LEU A 82 16.39 15.72 -13.25
N ALA A 83 17.46 16.39 -12.85
CA ALA A 83 17.44 17.72 -12.25
C ALA A 83 16.58 18.73 -13.04
N ASP A 84 16.80 18.83 -14.35
CA ASP A 84 16.10 19.77 -15.25
C ASP A 84 15.17 19.03 -16.25
N ALA A 85 14.91 17.74 -16.04
CA ALA A 85 14.11 16.94 -16.95
C ALA A 85 12.61 17.23 -16.81
N PRO A 86 11.87 17.62 -17.88
CA PRO A 86 10.43 17.87 -17.82
C PRO A 86 9.62 16.62 -17.42
N CYS A 87 10.18 15.43 -17.63
CA CYS A 87 9.55 14.14 -17.36
C CYS A 87 9.92 13.55 -15.99
N LYS A 88 10.61 14.30 -15.12
CA LYS A 88 11.09 13.81 -13.82
C LYS A 88 9.98 13.23 -12.94
N ASP A 89 8.78 13.79 -13.00
CA ASP A 89 7.65 13.36 -12.20
C ASP A 89 7.14 11.95 -12.58
N ALA A 90 7.50 11.44 -13.76
CA ALA A 90 7.24 10.07 -14.15
C ALA A 90 8.20 9.06 -13.49
N CYS A 91 9.37 9.51 -13.01
CA CYS A 91 10.36 8.64 -12.38
C CYS A 91 10.03 8.43 -10.90
N VAL A 92 9.69 7.20 -10.53
CA VAL A 92 9.29 6.82 -9.17
C VAL A 92 10.39 6.14 -8.37
N LEU A 93 11.42 5.63 -9.04
CA LEU A 93 12.57 5.00 -8.40
C LEU A 93 13.83 5.22 -9.22
N VAL A 94 14.93 5.55 -8.54
CA VAL A 94 16.31 5.57 -9.10
C VAL A 94 17.13 4.62 -8.28
N THR A 95 17.67 3.58 -8.90
CA THR A 95 18.53 2.59 -8.25
C THR A 95 19.38 1.85 -9.29
N ASP A 96 20.55 1.38 -8.92
CA ASP A 96 21.38 0.48 -9.72
C ASP A 96 21.19 -1.01 -9.37
N SER A 97 20.27 -1.29 -8.41
CA SER A 97 19.99 -2.61 -7.87
C SER A 97 18.70 -3.23 -8.42
N TRP A 98 18.83 -4.34 -9.16
CA TRP A 98 17.67 -5.15 -9.57
C TRP A 98 16.90 -5.76 -8.39
N ALA A 99 17.57 -5.97 -7.25
CA ALA A 99 16.92 -6.46 -6.04
C ALA A 99 15.95 -5.41 -5.49
N GLU A 100 16.35 -4.14 -5.44
CA GLU A 100 15.49 -3.03 -5.04
C GLU A 100 14.33 -2.83 -6.01
N ILE A 101 14.59 -2.94 -7.34
CA ILE A 101 13.49 -2.89 -8.33
C ILE A 101 12.49 -4.01 -8.08
N ALA A 102 12.97 -5.24 -7.86
CA ALA A 102 12.10 -6.38 -7.60
C ALA A 102 11.30 -6.20 -6.30
N GLU A 103 11.90 -5.65 -5.26
CA GLU A 103 11.22 -5.31 -4.01
C GLU A 103 10.18 -4.21 -4.23
N PHE A 104 10.55 -3.13 -4.91
CA PHE A 104 9.64 -2.03 -5.27
C PHE A 104 8.43 -2.51 -6.07
N LEU A 105 8.63 -3.36 -7.08
CA LEU A 105 7.54 -3.89 -7.92
C LEU A 105 6.69 -4.95 -7.19
N ARG A 106 7.22 -5.59 -6.16
CA ARG A 106 6.43 -6.47 -5.28
C ARG A 106 5.60 -5.70 -4.27
N ARG A 107 6.02 -4.48 -3.92
CA ARG A 107 5.18 -3.55 -3.18
C ARG A 107 4.02 -3.19 -4.10
N THR A 108 3.00 -4.04 -4.13
CA THR A 108 1.67 -3.58 -4.53
C THR A 108 1.37 -2.38 -3.63
N ASP A 109 0.70 -1.36 -4.15
CA ASP A 109 0.23 -0.22 -3.34
C ASP A 109 -0.73 -0.78 -2.26
N ARG A 110 -0.12 -1.33 -1.19
CA ARG A 110 -0.85 -1.91 -0.04
C ARG A 110 -1.24 -0.80 0.92
N CYS A 111 -1.83 0.23 0.33
CA CYS A 111 -2.33 1.39 1.06
C CYS A 111 -3.79 1.67 0.70
N ALA A 112 -4.51 2.25 1.62
CA ALA A 112 -5.87 2.70 1.42
C ALA A 112 -6.17 3.91 2.29
N THR A 113 -7.11 4.74 1.81
CA THR A 113 -7.71 5.81 2.61
C THR A 113 -9.21 5.69 2.53
N ILE A 114 -9.86 5.57 3.66
CA ILE A 114 -11.32 5.47 3.79
C ILE A 114 -11.83 6.63 4.63
N GLU A 115 -12.90 7.24 4.17
CA GLU A 115 -13.63 8.25 4.92
C GLU A 115 -15.06 7.76 5.19
N ARG A 116 -15.47 7.88 6.45
CA ARG A 116 -16.81 7.53 6.89
C ARG A 116 -17.42 8.71 7.65
N ASN A 117 -18.55 9.20 7.16
CA ASN A 117 -19.29 10.30 7.76
C ASN A 117 -20.70 9.82 8.06
N THR A 118 -21.07 9.83 9.33
CA THR A 118 -22.41 9.57 9.82
C THR A 118 -23.01 10.84 10.43
N ARG A 119 -24.13 10.74 11.14
CA ARG A 119 -24.65 11.87 11.90
C ARG A 119 -23.89 12.11 13.20
N GLU A 120 -23.34 11.04 13.73
CA GLU A 120 -22.67 10.96 15.02
C GLU A 120 -21.15 11.11 14.92
N THR A 121 -20.56 10.71 13.77
CA THR A 121 -19.10 10.64 13.60
C THR A 121 -18.59 11.14 12.24
N GLN A 122 -17.36 11.62 12.23
CA GLN A 122 -16.57 11.92 11.03
C GLN A 122 -15.21 11.25 11.19
N ILE A 123 -14.95 10.25 10.38
CA ILE A 123 -13.75 9.41 10.52
C ILE A 123 -13.00 9.33 9.20
N SER A 124 -11.69 9.51 9.28
CA SER A 124 -10.75 9.29 8.18
C SER A 124 -9.66 8.35 8.64
N VAL A 125 -9.44 7.27 7.92
CA VAL A 125 -8.39 6.29 8.15
C VAL A 125 -7.55 6.14 6.90
N SER A 126 -6.23 6.32 7.02
CA SER A 126 -5.25 6.00 5.98
C SER A 126 -4.30 4.95 6.53
N ILE A 127 -4.12 3.86 5.81
CA ILE A 127 -3.20 2.78 6.16
C ILE A 127 -2.23 2.51 5.01
N ASP A 128 -0.98 2.20 5.35
CA ASP A 128 0.01 1.60 4.45
C ASP A 128 0.60 0.39 5.18
N LEU A 129 0.36 -0.79 4.63
CA LEU A 129 0.79 -2.06 5.23
C LEU A 129 2.31 -2.29 5.12
N ASP A 130 3.02 -1.46 4.37
CA ASP A 130 4.48 -1.51 4.17
C ASP A 130 5.23 -0.36 4.85
N GLY A 131 4.51 0.55 5.56
CA GLY A 131 5.13 1.57 6.39
C GLY A 131 5.63 2.81 5.63
N GLY A 132 4.85 3.36 4.69
CA GLY A 132 5.27 4.42 3.78
C GLY A 132 5.15 5.86 4.29
N PHE A 133 4.54 6.13 5.46
CA PHE A 133 4.35 7.49 5.98
C PHE A 133 4.36 7.55 7.52
N PRO A 134 4.58 8.74 8.12
CA PRO A 134 4.48 8.90 9.58
C PRO A 134 3.06 8.67 10.08
N SER A 135 2.93 7.85 11.12
CA SER A 135 1.65 7.54 11.76
C SER A 135 1.18 8.67 12.67
N SER A 136 -0.14 8.82 12.79
CA SER A 136 -0.78 9.75 13.72
C SER A 136 -2.21 9.29 14.03
N ILE A 137 -2.57 9.24 15.30
CA ILE A 137 -3.86 8.76 15.75
C ILE A 137 -4.49 9.79 16.67
N SER A 138 -5.75 10.12 16.43
CA SER A 138 -6.52 11.06 17.21
C SER A 138 -8.01 10.74 17.12
N THR A 139 -8.55 10.10 18.15
CA THR A 139 -9.99 9.76 18.25
C THR A 139 -10.69 10.54 19.35
N GLY A 140 -9.93 11.26 20.19
CA GLY A 140 -10.44 11.92 21.38
C GLY A 140 -10.58 11.01 22.61
N LEU A 141 -10.19 9.74 22.50
CA LEU A 141 -10.14 8.74 23.58
C LEU A 141 -8.67 8.33 23.77
N CYS A 142 -8.04 8.77 24.83
CA CYS A 142 -6.59 8.63 25.02
C CYS A 142 -6.14 7.16 25.11
N PHE A 143 -6.89 6.31 25.79
CA PHE A 143 -6.56 4.90 25.88
C PHE A 143 -6.80 4.17 24.55
N PHE A 144 -7.85 4.53 23.82
CA PHE A 144 -8.11 3.98 22.51
C PHE A 144 -7.03 4.38 21.50
N ASP A 145 -6.61 5.64 21.49
CA ASP A 145 -5.48 6.11 20.69
C ASP A 145 -4.22 5.30 20.96
N HIS A 146 -3.93 5.06 22.26
CA HIS A 146 -2.78 4.23 22.67
C HIS A 146 -2.90 2.78 22.14
N MET A 147 -4.08 2.18 22.20
CA MET A 147 -4.29 0.81 21.69
C MET A 147 -4.14 0.73 20.16
N LEU A 148 -4.63 1.71 19.44
CA LEU A 148 -4.45 1.78 17.98
C LEU A 148 -2.98 2.01 17.60
N ASP A 149 -2.23 2.78 18.40
CA ASP A 149 -0.80 2.98 18.20
C ASP A 149 0.02 1.70 18.42
N GLN A 150 -0.46 0.75 19.24
CA GLN A 150 0.16 -0.57 19.36
C GLN A 150 0.10 -1.35 18.03
N ILE A 151 -0.95 -1.16 17.22
CA ILE A 151 -1.03 -1.76 15.88
C ILE A 151 0.14 -1.25 15.02
N VAL A 152 0.39 0.06 15.02
CA VAL A 152 1.52 0.66 14.29
C VAL A 152 2.86 0.06 14.73
N HIS A 153 3.10 0.04 16.03
CA HIS A 153 4.37 -0.39 16.59
C HIS A 153 4.67 -1.88 16.36
N HIS A 154 3.66 -2.74 16.51
CA HIS A 154 3.84 -4.18 16.47
C HIS A 154 3.64 -4.80 15.09
N ALA A 155 2.81 -4.20 14.24
CA ALA A 155 2.60 -4.68 12.88
C ALA A 155 3.56 -4.07 11.84
N GLY A 156 4.29 -2.99 12.20
CA GLY A 156 5.20 -2.31 11.28
C GLY A 156 4.48 -1.57 10.14
N VAL A 157 3.21 -1.23 10.33
CA VAL A 157 2.39 -0.51 9.36
C VAL A 157 2.42 1.00 9.64
N SER A 158 2.09 1.81 8.65
CA SER A 158 1.76 3.23 8.86
C SER A 158 0.24 3.40 8.97
N LEU A 159 -0.20 4.18 9.95
CA LEU A 159 -1.61 4.39 10.22
C LEU A 159 -1.89 5.85 10.61
N ARG A 160 -2.81 6.49 9.89
CA ARG A 160 -3.36 7.78 10.28
C ARG A 160 -4.83 7.62 10.53
N ILE A 161 -5.26 7.98 11.74
CA ILE A 161 -6.67 7.99 12.14
C ILE A 161 -7.01 9.35 12.68
N LYS A 162 -8.06 9.95 12.11
CA LYS A 162 -8.71 11.13 12.66
C LYS A 162 -10.18 10.81 12.81
N ALA A 163 -10.66 10.81 14.05
CA ALA A 163 -12.05 10.64 14.36
C ALA A 163 -12.57 11.83 15.15
N VAL A 164 -13.73 12.32 14.78
CA VAL A 164 -14.51 13.30 15.52
C VAL A 164 -15.89 12.70 15.73
N GLY A 165 -16.24 12.36 16.96
CA GLY A 165 -17.52 11.76 17.32
C GLY A 165 -18.20 12.49 18.46
N ASP A 166 -19.41 12.03 18.78
CA ASP A 166 -20.30 12.58 19.82
C ASP A 166 -19.93 12.10 21.22
N LEU A 167 -18.64 12.19 21.61
CA LEU A 167 -18.08 11.71 22.89
C LEU A 167 -18.79 12.27 24.13
N GLN A 168 -19.52 13.36 23.97
CA GLN A 168 -20.38 13.91 25.04
C GLN A 168 -21.60 13.00 25.34
N VAL A 169 -21.94 12.10 24.42
CA VAL A 169 -22.99 11.06 24.60
C VAL A 169 -22.33 9.83 25.21
N ASP A 170 -21.48 9.18 24.43
CA ASP A 170 -20.62 8.07 24.89
C ASP A 170 -19.48 7.79 23.89
N ALA A 171 -18.69 6.75 24.14
CA ALA A 171 -17.60 6.33 23.26
C ALA A 171 -18.02 5.35 22.15
N HIS A 172 -19.25 4.85 22.17
CA HIS A 172 -19.70 3.72 21.35
C HIS A 172 -19.56 4.02 19.85
N HIS A 173 -20.23 5.07 19.36
CA HIS A 173 -20.22 5.41 17.95
C HIS A 173 -18.81 5.68 17.42
N THR A 174 -17.98 6.37 18.22
CA THR A 174 -16.59 6.68 17.83
C THR A 174 -15.76 5.41 17.68
N ILE A 175 -15.84 4.47 18.63
CA ILE A 175 -15.06 3.23 18.60
C ILE A 175 -15.58 2.31 17.48
N GLU A 176 -16.89 2.13 17.35
CA GLU A 176 -17.48 1.26 16.33
C GLU A 176 -17.19 1.75 14.91
N ASP A 177 -17.46 3.02 14.62
CA ASP A 177 -17.23 3.57 13.29
C ASP A 177 -15.72 3.64 12.94
N THR A 178 -14.85 3.84 13.93
CA THR A 178 -13.39 3.73 13.73
C THR A 178 -12.99 2.29 13.38
N ALA A 179 -13.57 1.28 14.06
CA ALA A 179 -13.31 -0.12 13.78
C ALA A 179 -13.74 -0.51 12.36
N ILE A 180 -14.96 -0.13 11.96
CA ILE A 180 -15.50 -0.38 10.61
C ILE A 180 -14.58 0.27 9.56
N THR A 181 -14.24 1.55 9.74
CA THR A 181 -13.43 2.29 8.77
C THR A 181 -12.01 1.72 8.66
N LEU A 182 -11.41 1.31 9.78
CA LEU A 182 -10.09 0.66 9.80
C LEU A 182 -10.16 -0.72 9.13
N GLY A 183 -11.20 -1.51 9.40
CA GLY A 183 -11.41 -2.81 8.76
C GLY A 183 -11.56 -2.70 7.25
N GLU A 184 -12.32 -1.72 6.76
CA GLU A 184 -12.48 -1.41 5.34
C GLU A 184 -11.15 -0.97 4.71
N ALA A 185 -10.36 -0.13 5.40
CA ALA A 185 -9.05 0.31 4.93
C ALA A 185 -8.06 -0.86 4.83
N ILE A 186 -8.01 -1.73 5.84
CA ILE A 186 -7.19 -2.96 5.81
C ILE A 186 -7.63 -3.86 4.66
N TYR A 187 -8.94 -4.09 4.51
CA TYR A 187 -9.48 -4.92 3.44
C TYR A 187 -9.08 -4.41 2.05
N GLN A 188 -9.20 -3.11 1.82
CA GLN A 188 -8.81 -2.50 0.56
C GLN A 188 -7.29 -2.56 0.33
N ALA A 189 -6.48 -2.28 1.33
CA ALA A 189 -5.02 -2.35 1.26
C ALA A 189 -4.50 -3.78 1.02
N LEU A 190 -5.19 -4.81 1.51
CA LEU A 190 -4.87 -6.22 1.28
C LEU A 190 -5.16 -6.67 -0.17
N GLY A 191 -6.02 -5.98 -0.89
CA GLY A 191 -6.33 -6.24 -2.29
C GLY A 191 -6.77 -7.69 -2.56
N SER A 192 -6.08 -8.38 -3.47
CA SER A 192 -6.43 -9.75 -3.90
C SER A 192 -6.22 -10.82 -2.82
N LYS A 193 -5.55 -10.51 -1.74
CA LYS A 193 -5.18 -11.44 -0.64
C LYS A 193 -4.36 -12.65 -1.09
N ARG A 194 -3.76 -12.63 -2.29
CA ARG A 194 -2.91 -13.72 -2.79
C ARG A 194 -1.56 -13.67 -2.08
N GLY A 195 -1.07 -14.85 -1.65
CA GLY A 195 0.20 -14.95 -0.94
C GLY A 195 0.13 -14.60 0.54
N ILE A 196 -1.08 -14.34 1.08
CA ILE A 196 -1.28 -14.13 2.52
C ILE A 196 -1.49 -15.46 3.20
N GLU A 197 -0.74 -15.70 4.26
CA GLU A 197 -0.84 -16.89 5.08
C GLU A 197 -1.86 -16.72 6.21
N ARG A 198 -2.28 -17.83 6.81
CA ARG A 198 -2.98 -17.82 8.09
C ARG A 198 -2.00 -17.45 9.18
N TYR A 199 -2.45 -16.67 10.12
CA TYR A 199 -1.59 -16.17 11.19
C TYR A 199 -2.14 -16.55 12.55
N GLY A 200 -1.26 -16.99 13.41
CA GLY A 200 -1.60 -17.34 14.78
C GLY A 200 -0.39 -17.24 15.69
N PHE A 201 -0.60 -16.69 16.87
CA PHE A 201 0.43 -16.58 17.90
C PHE A 201 -0.18 -16.59 19.29
N SER A 202 0.65 -16.88 20.27
CA SER A 202 0.36 -16.75 21.68
C SER A 202 1.55 -16.07 22.36
N LEU A 203 1.31 -14.92 22.97
CA LEU A 203 2.33 -14.11 23.61
C LEU A 203 2.01 -13.89 25.08
N PRO A 204 3.00 -13.98 25.97
CA PRO A 204 2.88 -13.53 27.35
C PRO A 204 3.13 -12.02 27.43
N MET A 205 2.47 -11.37 28.36
CA MET A 205 2.79 -10.02 28.81
C MET A 205 2.45 -9.96 30.31
N ASP A 206 3.47 -9.81 31.13
CA ASP A 206 3.40 -9.90 32.58
C ASP A 206 2.64 -11.17 33.03
N GLU A 207 1.55 -11.06 33.77
CA GLU A 207 0.72 -12.17 34.23
C GLU A 207 -0.31 -12.64 33.18
N CYS A 208 -0.39 -11.97 32.04
CA CYS A 208 -1.37 -12.26 31.00
C CYS A 208 -0.78 -13.08 29.87
N ARG A 209 -1.65 -13.79 29.18
CA ARG A 209 -1.36 -14.44 27.91
C ARG A 209 -2.47 -14.09 26.91
N ALA A 210 -2.09 -13.56 25.77
CA ALA A 210 -2.99 -13.36 24.65
C ALA A 210 -2.74 -14.41 23.56
N GLN A 211 -3.81 -14.99 23.02
CA GLN A 211 -3.78 -15.84 21.85
C GLN A 211 -4.69 -15.27 20.77
N VAL A 212 -4.14 -15.13 19.56
CA VAL A 212 -4.85 -14.57 18.41
C VAL A 212 -4.67 -15.48 17.20
N LEU A 213 -5.75 -15.78 16.49
CA LEU A 213 -5.77 -16.53 15.25
C LEU A 213 -6.51 -15.71 14.20
N ILE A 214 -5.89 -15.50 13.03
CA ILE A 214 -6.45 -14.71 11.94
C ILE A 214 -6.39 -15.52 10.64
N GLU A 215 -7.54 -15.62 9.96
CA GLU A 215 -7.65 -16.15 8.61
C GLU A 215 -8.47 -15.17 7.74
N LEU A 216 -7.87 -14.66 6.67
CA LEU A 216 -8.50 -13.71 5.76
C LEU A 216 -9.23 -14.41 4.60
N GLY A 217 -9.91 -15.54 4.89
CA GLY A 217 -10.53 -16.44 3.93
C GLY A 217 -11.88 -15.98 3.34
N GLY A 218 -12.38 -14.80 3.71
CA GLY A 218 -13.62 -14.21 3.17
C GLY A 218 -14.92 -14.73 3.78
N ARG A 219 -14.88 -15.64 4.76
CA ARG A 219 -16.03 -16.02 5.58
C ARG A 219 -15.88 -15.40 6.96
N ILE A 220 -16.94 -14.69 7.40
CA ILE A 220 -16.94 -14.06 8.72
C ILE A 220 -17.09 -15.16 9.79
N ALA A 221 -16.10 -15.25 10.66
CA ALA A 221 -16.13 -16.02 11.88
C ALA A 221 -15.45 -15.19 12.98
N PHE A 222 -16.05 -15.11 14.15
CA PHE A 222 -15.53 -14.34 15.27
C PHE A 222 -15.72 -15.16 16.55
N ASP A 223 -14.65 -15.54 17.17
CA ASP A 223 -14.62 -16.21 18.46
C ASP A 223 -13.91 -15.31 19.48
N TRP A 224 -14.50 -15.16 20.65
CA TRP A 224 -14.05 -14.23 21.68
C TRP A 224 -14.14 -14.87 23.05
N ASP A 225 -12.97 -15.21 23.61
CA ASP A 225 -12.83 -15.78 24.93
C ASP A 225 -11.96 -14.86 25.81
N VAL A 226 -12.49 -13.68 26.13
CA VAL A 226 -11.86 -12.71 27.02
C VAL A 226 -12.89 -12.21 28.04
N ASN A 227 -12.54 -12.28 29.32
CA ASN A 227 -13.34 -11.76 30.41
C ASN A 227 -12.62 -10.58 31.08
N PHE A 228 -13.26 -9.43 31.06
CA PHE A 228 -12.80 -8.28 31.85
C PHE A 228 -13.42 -8.29 33.23
N THR A 229 -12.63 -8.03 34.25
CA THR A 229 -13.08 -7.93 35.65
C THR A 229 -13.39 -6.48 36.04
N VAL A 230 -13.15 -5.54 35.14
CA VAL A 230 -13.38 -4.10 35.32
C VAL A 230 -14.34 -3.57 34.27
N GLU A 231 -15.14 -2.57 34.63
CA GLU A 231 -16.11 -1.97 33.69
C GLU A 231 -15.46 -1.07 32.66
N ARG A 232 -14.29 -0.49 32.97
CA ARG A 232 -13.57 0.42 32.08
C ARG A 232 -12.06 0.22 32.21
N VAL A 233 -11.35 0.48 31.10
CA VAL A 233 -9.90 0.63 31.08
C VAL A 233 -9.59 2.00 30.49
N GLY A 234 -9.03 2.89 31.29
CA GLY A 234 -8.90 4.29 30.89
C GLY A 234 -10.27 4.93 30.60
N ASP A 235 -10.38 5.52 29.43
CA ASP A 235 -11.61 6.15 28.91
C ASP A 235 -12.48 5.19 28.08
N VAL A 236 -12.11 3.90 27.93
CA VAL A 236 -12.82 2.91 27.12
C VAL A 236 -13.61 1.94 28.00
N PRO A 237 -14.94 1.77 27.79
CA PRO A 237 -15.71 0.70 28.43
C PRO A 237 -15.22 -0.68 27.97
N SER A 238 -15.11 -1.64 28.91
CA SER A 238 -14.53 -2.95 28.62
C SER A 238 -15.29 -3.75 27.55
N GLU A 239 -16.58 -3.57 27.45
CA GLU A 239 -17.43 -4.20 26.41
C GLU A 239 -17.05 -3.74 24.99
N MET A 240 -16.51 -2.53 24.85
CA MET A 240 -16.13 -1.95 23.56
C MET A 240 -14.95 -2.64 22.91
N PHE A 241 -14.11 -3.35 23.67
CA PHE A 241 -13.02 -4.15 23.05
C PHE A 241 -13.60 -5.26 22.18
N LYS A 242 -14.57 -6.03 22.70
CA LYS A 242 -15.24 -7.05 21.89
C LYS A 242 -15.97 -6.44 20.70
N HIS A 243 -16.61 -5.29 20.91
CA HIS A 243 -17.34 -4.56 19.87
C HIS A 243 -16.41 -4.14 18.74
N PHE A 244 -15.29 -3.54 19.06
CA PHE A 244 -14.25 -3.12 18.10
C PHE A 244 -13.79 -4.26 17.18
N PHE A 245 -13.47 -5.41 17.74
CA PHE A 245 -12.98 -6.55 16.94
C PHE A 245 -14.10 -7.26 16.16
N LYS A 246 -15.35 -7.06 16.52
CA LYS A 246 -16.50 -7.66 15.85
C LYS A 246 -17.00 -6.81 14.68
N SER A 247 -16.90 -5.48 14.78
CA SER A 247 -17.34 -4.51 13.78
C SER A 247 -16.45 -4.52 12.55
#